data_116ae40212bf0cc1aa5f172441f2931c
#
_entry.id   116ae40212bf0cc1aa5f172441f2931c
#
_cell.length_a   1.000
_cell.length_b   1.000
_cell.length_c   1.000
_cell.angle_alpha   90.00
_cell.angle_beta   90.00
_cell.angle_gamma   90.00
#
_symmetry.space_group_name_H-M   'P 1'
#
loop_
_entity.id
_entity.type
_entity.pdbx_description
1 polymer ?
#
loop_
_entity_poly.entity_id
_entity_poly.type
_entity_poly.pdbx_seq_one_letter_code
_entity_poly.pdbx_strand_id
1 'polypeptide(L)'
;MEIFTKQLTPIDFGRGLELPPRSNLEPLQHLQGTIELSTIVESAAGTRLPEPVTIHCSTIRGSLVFKTGWFGIAHDFALKSGDTVTFYQEVNGGAQFKLIVRNVC
;
A
#
# COMPACT_ATOMS: atom_id res chain seq x y z
N MET A 1 -9.83 -4.28 -8.55
CA MET A 1 -8.69 -4.99 -9.17
C MET A 1 -7.52 -5.02 -8.20
N GLU A 2 -7.09 -6.21 -7.84
CA GLU A 2 -5.93 -6.37 -6.95
C GLU A 2 -4.65 -5.99 -7.66
N ILE A 3 -3.83 -5.17 -7.00
CA ILE A 3 -2.53 -4.78 -7.53
C ILE A 3 -1.46 -5.71 -6.98
N PHE A 4 -1.45 -5.91 -5.65
CA PHE A 4 -0.53 -6.88 -5.05
C PHE A 4 -1.02 -7.32 -3.67
N THR A 5 -0.49 -8.44 -3.24
CA THR A 5 -0.56 -8.91 -1.85
C THR A 5 0.86 -9.21 -1.43
N LYS A 6 1.26 -8.72 -0.26
CA LYS A 6 2.62 -8.92 0.21
C LYS A 6 2.66 -9.25 1.69
N GLN A 7 3.47 -10.22 2.06
CA GLN A 7 3.84 -10.47 3.44
C GLN A 7 4.99 -9.53 3.80
N LEU A 8 4.82 -8.78 4.89
CA LEU A 8 5.76 -7.71 5.25
C LEU A 8 7.07 -8.27 5.79
N THR A 9 8.15 -7.57 5.46
CA THR A 9 9.50 -7.90 5.91
C THR A 9 10.04 -6.71 6.70
N PRO A 10 11.13 -6.88 7.48
CA PRO A 10 11.71 -5.76 8.21
C PRO A 10 12.11 -4.57 7.33
N ILE A 11 12.51 -4.81 6.08
CA ILE A 11 12.89 -3.75 5.14
C ILE A 11 11.70 -2.84 4.85
N ASP A 12 10.48 -3.39 4.79
CA ASP A 12 9.28 -2.61 4.50
C ASP A 12 9.01 -1.52 5.54
N PHE A 13 9.51 -1.69 6.76
CA PHE A 13 9.35 -0.72 7.84
C PHE A 13 10.49 0.30 7.90
N GLY A 14 11.64 -0.02 7.34
CA GLY A 14 12.80 0.85 7.39
C GLY A 14 13.02 1.69 6.14
N ARG A 15 12.80 1.11 4.98
CA ARG A 15 13.08 1.75 3.69
C ARG A 15 11.85 2.05 2.85
N GLY A 16 10.70 1.56 3.25
CA GLY A 16 9.46 1.67 2.51
C GLY A 16 9.00 0.34 1.96
N LEU A 17 7.74 0.26 1.61
CA LEU A 17 7.13 -0.95 1.08
C LEU A 17 7.44 -1.09 -0.40
N GLU A 18 8.32 -2.01 -0.76
CA GLU A 18 8.63 -2.31 -2.15
C GLU A 18 7.57 -3.25 -2.71
N LEU A 19 7.00 -2.89 -3.86
CA LEU A 19 6.00 -3.73 -4.51
C LEU A 19 6.63 -5.02 -5.02
N PRO A 20 5.96 -6.18 -4.81
CA PRO A 20 6.49 -7.45 -5.30
C PRO A 20 6.63 -7.48 -6.82
N PRO A 21 7.55 -8.31 -7.37
CA PRO A 21 7.75 -8.38 -8.82
C PRO A 21 6.51 -8.77 -9.61
N ARG A 22 5.56 -9.46 -8.98
CA ARG A 22 4.34 -9.91 -9.65
C ARG A 22 3.17 -8.96 -9.49
N SER A 23 3.43 -7.74 -9.03
CA SER A 23 2.38 -6.74 -8.87
C SER A 23 1.78 -6.37 -10.23
N ASN A 24 0.46 -6.14 -10.23
CA ASN A 24 -0.22 -5.63 -11.41
C ASN A 24 -0.06 -4.11 -11.45
N LEU A 25 0.93 -3.63 -12.18
CA LEU A 25 1.25 -2.21 -12.25
C LEU A 25 0.43 -1.44 -13.29
N GLU A 26 -0.43 -2.12 -14.03
CA GLU A 26 -1.23 -1.48 -15.08
C GLU A 26 -2.02 -0.28 -14.57
N PRO A 27 -2.71 -0.33 -13.43
CA PRO A 27 -3.42 0.83 -12.91
C PRO A 27 -2.51 2.01 -12.56
N LEU A 28 -1.21 1.78 -12.40
CA LEU A 28 -0.24 2.79 -11.99
C LEU A 28 0.61 3.31 -13.15
N GLN A 29 0.46 2.75 -14.35
CA GLN A 29 1.30 3.10 -15.51
C GLN A 29 1.07 4.52 -16.03
N HIS A 30 -0.09 5.10 -15.76
CA HIS A 30 -0.43 6.43 -16.23
C HIS A 30 0.18 7.53 -15.36
N LEU A 31 0.78 7.15 -14.24
CA LEU A 31 1.32 8.08 -13.27
C LEU A 31 2.83 8.18 -13.49
N GLN A 32 3.32 9.36 -13.80
CA GLN A 32 4.74 9.58 -14.06
C GLN A 32 5.37 10.41 -12.95
N GLY A 33 6.63 10.12 -12.64
CA GLY A 33 7.38 10.82 -11.61
C GLY A 33 7.03 10.34 -10.21
N THR A 34 6.95 11.29 -9.27
CA THR A 34 6.50 10.98 -7.92
C THR A 34 4.98 10.78 -7.95
N ILE A 35 4.53 9.63 -7.48
CA ILE A 35 3.13 9.25 -7.53
C ILE A 35 2.51 9.43 -6.15
N GLU A 36 1.34 10.07 -6.10
CA GLU A 36 0.55 10.19 -4.88
C GLU A 36 -0.73 9.37 -5.05
N LEU A 37 -0.95 8.44 -4.13
CA LEU A 37 -2.10 7.54 -4.18
C LEU A 37 -3.01 7.82 -2.99
N SER A 38 -4.21 8.35 -3.26
CA SER A 38 -5.23 8.49 -2.23
C SER A 38 -5.80 7.13 -1.91
N THR A 39 -5.60 6.65 -0.69
CA THR A 39 -5.84 5.26 -0.32
C THR A 39 -6.73 5.17 0.90
N ILE A 40 -7.81 4.39 0.79
CA ILE A 40 -8.62 4.02 1.94
C ILE A 40 -7.95 2.84 2.63
N VAL A 41 -7.74 2.94 3.93
CA VAL A 41 -7.04 1.91 4.69
C VAL A 41 -7.99 1.27 5.68
N GLU A 42 -8.09 -0.05 5.63
CA GLU A 42 -8.89 -0.79 6.60
C GLU A 42 -8.21 -2.10 6.97
N SER A 43 -8.51 -2.60 8.16
CA SER A 43 -7.99 -3.89 8.61
C SER A 43 -8.95 -5.01 8.23
N ALA A 44 -8.43 -6.23 8.12
CA ALA A 44 -9.25 -7.41 7.90
C ALA A 44 -10.25 -7.65 9.04
N ALA A 45 -9.98 -7.06 10.22
CA ALA A 45 -10.88 -7.12 11.37
C ALA A 45 -12.03 -6.11 11.31
N GLY A 46 -12.06 -5.24 10.28
CA GLY A 46 -13.14 -4.29 10.10
C GLY A 46 -12.85 -2.86 10.57
N THR A 47 -11.68 -2.61 11.14
CA THR A 47 -11.28 -1.26 11.54
C THR A 47 -10.86 -0.47 10.31
N ARG A 48 -11.42 0.73 10.16
CA ARG A 48 -11.16 1.57 8.99
C ARG A 48 -10.71 2.96 9.45
N LEU A 49 -9.71 3.50 8.81
CA LEU A 49 -9.30 4.88 9.08
C LEU A 49 -10.39 5.84 8.57
N PRO A 50 -10.68 6.91 9.33
CA PRO A 50 -11.78 7.82 8.98
C PRO A 50 -11.55 8.62 7.70
N GLU A 51 -10.29 8.83 7.33
CA GLU A 51 -9.94 9.61 6.15
C GLU A 51 -8.95 8.83 5.28
N PRO A 52 -8.98 9.05 3.94
CA PRO A 52 -7.99 8.44 3.07
C PRO A 52 -6.58 8.92 3.42
N VAL A 53 -5.61 8.04 3.23
CA VAL A 53 -4.20 8.36 3.43
C VAL A 53 -3.55 8.55 2.06
N THR A 54 -2.81 9.63 1.90
CA THR A 54 -2.02 9.84 0.69
C THR A 54 -0.70 9.11 0.83
N ILE A 55 -0.49 8.11 -0.03
CA ILE A 55 0.76 7.34 -0.05
C ILE A 55 1.62 7.89 -1.18
N HIS A 56 2.84 8.30 -0.84
CA HIS A 56 3.80 8.77 -1.82
C HIS A 56 4.68 7.62 -2.27
N CYS A 57 4.72 7.42 -3.58
CA CYS A 57 5.49 6.33 -4.20
C CYS A 57 6.66 6.90 -4.98
N SER A 58 7.78 6.22 -4.94
CA SER A 58 8.97 6.55 -5.71
C SER A 58 9.44 5.32 -6.45
N THR A 59 10.09 5.53 -7.60
CA THR A 59 10.74 4.43 -8.30
C THR A 59 12.19 4.38 -7.84
N ILE A 60 12.58 3.24 -7.28
CA ILE A 60 13.94 3.00 -6.83
C ILE A 60 14.44 1.73 -7.52
N ARG A 61 15.49 1.86 -8.33
CA ARG A 61 16.07 0.73 -9.07
C ARG A 61 15.04 -0.03 -9.92
N GLY A 62 14.10 0.71 -10.51
CA GLY A 62 13.07 0.11 -11.35
C GLY A 62 11.87 -0.46 -10.60
N SER A 63 11.85 -0.39 -9.27
CA SER A 63 10.74 -0.88 -8.46
C SER A 63 10.00 0.27 -7.81
N LEU A 64 8.68 0.16 -7.73
CA LEU A 64 7.87 1.12 -7.00
C LEU A 64 7.98 0.83 -5.51
N VAL A 65 8.13 1.90 -4.74
CA VAL A 65 8.25 1.81 -3.28
C VAL A 65 7.30 2.82 -2.64
N PHE A 66 6.46 2.35 -1.73
CA PHE A 66 5.60 3.22 -0.92
C PHE A 66 6.42 3.79 0.23
N LYS A 67 6.45 5.09 0.34
CA LYS A 67 7.22 5.78 1.39
C LYS A 67 6.32 6.57 2.33
N THR A 68 6.24 7.88 2.17
CA THR A 68 5.42 8.72 3.04
C THR A 68 3.96 8.28 2.98
N GLY A 69 3.31 8.24 4.13
CA GLY A 69 1.96 7.71 4.26
C GLY A 69 1.96 6.24 4.66
N TRP A 70 2.80 5.43 4.03
CA TRP A 70 2.92 4.01 4.38
C TRP A 70 3.42 3.83 5.82
N PHE A 71 4.44 4.57 6.23
CA PHE A 71 4.98 4.44 7.58
C PHE A 71 3.94 4.79 8.65
N GLY A 72 3.08 5.77 8.38
CA GLY A 72 1.99 6.12 9.28
C GLY A 72 0.97 4.99 9.40
N ILE A 73 0.63 4.36 8.28
CA ILE A 73 -0.27 3.21 8.27
C ILE A 73 0.30 2.06 9.09
N ALA A 74 1.58 1.76 8.89
CA ALA A 74 2.24 0.68 9.63
C ALA A 74 2.21 0.95 11.13
N HIS A 75 2.40 2.21 11.53
CA HIS A 75 2.34 2.61 12.93
C HIS A 75 0.92 2.49 13.48
N ASP A 76 -0.06 3.04 12.76
CA ASP A 76 -1.45 3.09 13.24
C ASP A 76 -2.07 1.72 13.42
N PHE A 77 -1.70 0.76 12.58
CA PHE A 77 -2.21 -0.61 12.66
C PHE A 77 -1.25 -1.55 13.37
N ALA A 78 -0.18 -1.02 13.97
CA ALA A 78 0.82 -1.82 14.67
C ALA A 78 1.33 -3.00 13.83
N LEU A 79 1.60 -2.73 12.56
CA LEU A 79 2.07 -3.75 11.64
C LEU A 79 3.48 -4.20 11.99
N LYS A 80 3.76 -5.46 11.75
CA LYS A 80 5.06 -6.07 12.02
C LYS A 80 5.44 -7.03 10.91
N SER A 81 6.69 -7.46 10.91
CA SER A 81 7.16 -8.48 9.97
C SER A 81 6.29 -9.73 10.08
N GLY A 82 5.85 -10.23 8.92
CA GLY A 82 4.96 -11.38 8.85
C GLY A 82 3.50 -11.01 8.60
N ASP A 83 3.09 -9.79 8.94
CA ASP A 83 1.73 -9.33 8.60
C ASP A 83 1.59 -9.19 7.10
N THR A 84 0.36 -9.16 6.61
CA THR A 84 0.09 -9.13 5.16
C THR A 84 -0.71 -7.88 4.80
N VAL A 85 -0.39 -7.29 3.66
CA VAL A 85 -1.16 -6.18 3.10
C VAL A 85 -1.60 -6.54 1.69
N THR A 86 -2.82 -6.12 1.33
CA THR A 86 -3.33 -6.27 -0.03
C THR A 86 -3.77 -4.90 -0.53
N PHE A 87 -3.30 -4.54 -1.71
CA PHE A 87 -3.56 -3.24 -2.31
C PHE A 87 -4.38 -3.42 -3.58
N TYR A 88 -5.49 -2.68 -3.67
CA TYR A 88 -6.36 -2.72 -4.86
C TYR A 88 -6.65 -1.34 -5.40
N GLN A 89 -7.06 -1.32 -6.66
CA GLN A 89 -7.76 -0.19 -7.24
C GLN A 89 -9.26 -0.50 -7.24
N GLU A 90 -10.06 0.38 -6.64
CA GLU A 90 -11.51 0.29 -6.71
C GLU A 90 -12.00 0.99 -7.97
N VAL A 91 -12.92 0.33 -8.68
CA VAL A 91 -13.37 0.78 -10.00
C VAL A 91 -14.67 1.58 -9.93
N ASN A 92 -15.30 1.68 -8.79
CA ASN A 92 -16.60 2.35 -8.64
C ASN A 92 -16.43 3.86 -8.45
N GLY A 93 -16.60 4.62 -9.52
CA GLY A 93 -16.76 6.06 -9.44
C GLY A 93 -15.50 6.90 -9.31
N GLY A 94 -14.35 6.40 -9.72
CA GLY A 94 -13.11 7.18 -9.73
C GLY A 94 -11.88 6.35 -9.40
N ALA A 95 -10.71 6.95 -9.57
CA ALA A 95 -9.44 6.28 -9.30
C ALA A 95 -9.16 6.31 -7.80
N GLN A 96 -9.75 5.39 -7.05
CA GLN A 96 -9.52 5.28 -5.62
C GLN A 96 -8.84 3.97 -5.30
N PHE A 97 -7.84 4.04 -4.42
CA PHE A 97 -7.09 2.87 -3.99
C PHE A 97 -7.52 2.45 -2.59
N LYS A 98 -7.33 1.18 -2.30
CA LYS A 98 -7.67 0.60 -0.99
C LYS A 98 -6.56 -0.34 -0.56
N LEU A 99 -6.16 -0.19 0.69
CA LEU A 99 -5.18 -1.06 1.31
C LEU A 99 -5.85 -1.81 2.47
N ILE A 100 -5.80 -3.12 2.43
CA ILE A 100 -6.30 -3.95 3.53
C ILE A 100 -5.09 -4.52 4.25
N VAL A 101 -5.04 -4.30 5.56
CA VAL A 101 -3.97 -4.81 6.41
C VAL A 101 -4.50 -6.00 7.22
N ARG A 102 -3.69 -7.04 7.33
CA ARG A 102 -4.05 -8.25 8.03
C ARG A 102 -2.92 -8.61 8.99
N ASN A 103 -3.22 -8.54 10.28
CA ASN A 103 -2.25 -8.91 11.30
C ASN A 103 -2.24 -10.43 11.47
N VAL A 104 -1.04 -10.98 11.50
CA VAL A 104 -0.81 -12.37 11.88
C VAL A 104 -0.54 -12.34 13.37
N CYS A 105 -1.45 -12.81 14.15
CA CYS A 105 -1.30 -12.75 15.60
C CYS A 105 -0.29 -13.73 16.15
#